data_faf321c03db0ddfe7d0d7bbb31cb103d
#
_entry.id   faf321c03db0ddfe7d0d7bbb31cb103d
#
_cell.length_a   1.000
_cell.length_b   1.000
_cell.length_c   1.000
_cell.angle_alpha   90.00
_cell.angle_beta   90.00
_cell.angle_gamma   90.00
#
_symmetry.space_group_name_H-M   'P 1'
#
loop_
_entity.id
_entity.type
_entity.pdbx_description
1 polymer ?
#
loop_
_entity_poly.entity_id
_entity_poly.type
_entity_poly.pdbx_seq_one_letter_code
_entity_poly.pdbx_strand_id
1 'polypeptide(L)'
;AGFIGSHLVERLLQDGHQVVALDNLAVGRLANIAHLQDREDFRFAQVDLADLVAGDPLFENVEHVYHLGAMADIVPSIQQPLVYHRANVDGTAAVLECARAAGIARFVYAASSSCYGVPDVYPTPETAAIRPMYPYALTKYIGEQYVMHWEQTYGMSSIALRFFNVFGPRARTSGTYGAVFGVFLGQKLAGKPFTVVGDGEQTRDFTYVTDVVDALVTAADSNVTGRSFNVGSGGTYSVNRLVELLGGEVTYIPKRPGEPDCTFADITRIQAELGWQPTISFETGVSRMLDHLDDWRDAPVWDPSSIASATSDWFKYLGKDKAL
;
A
#
# COMPACT_ATOMS: atom_id res chain seq x y z
N ALA A 1 1.07 -6.04 11.35
CA ALA A 1 2.53 -6.10 11.50
C ALA A 1 3.27 -5.58 10.26
N GLY A 2 2.53 -5.30 9.15
CA GLY A 2 3.08 -4.69 7.94
C GLY A 2 3.40 -3.20 8.11
N PHE A 3 3.89 -2.57 7.03
CA PHE A 3 4.28 -1.16 6.97
C PHE A 3 3.16 -0.22 7.46
N ILE A 4 2.11 -0.04 6.67
CA ILE A 4 1.02 0.90 6.99
C ILE A 4 0.27 0.44 8.25
N GLY A 5 -0.01 -0.88 8.37
CA GLY A 5 -0.75 -1.45 9.49
C GLY A 5 -0.10 -1.19 10.86
N SER A 6 1.23 -1.22 10.96
CA SER A 6 1.90 -0.94 12.24
C SER A 6 1.76 0.52 12.69
N HIS A 7 1.76 1.47 11.76
CA HIS A 7 1.48 2.88 12.07
C HIS A 7 0.01 3.11 12.44
N LEU A 8 -0.92 2.41 11.76
CA LEU A 8 -2.34 2.49 12.11
C LEU A 8 -2.62 1.93 13.51
N VAL A 9 -2.02 0.78 13.87
CA VAL A 9 -2.14 0.21 15.22
C VAL A 9 -1.71 1.21 16.28
N GLU A 10 -0.55 1.84 16.12
CA GLU A 10 -0.06 2.86 17.06
C GLU A 10 -1.02 4.04 17.18
N ARG A 11 -1.53 4.54 16.06
CA ARG A 11 -2.48 5.64 16.04
C ARG A 11 -3.77 5.29 16.78
N LEU A 12 -4.35 4.13 16.52
CA LEU A 12 -5.58 3.70 17.18
C LEU A 12 -5.39 3.51 18.70
N LEU A 13 -4.25 2.96 19.12
CA LEU A 13 -3.90 2.85 20.54
C LEU A 13 -3.69 4.21 21.21
N GLN A 14 -3.09 5.18 20.51
CA GLN A 14 -2.94 6.56 20.97
C GLN A 14 -4.29 7.27 21.10
N ASP A 15 -5.23 6.97 20.23
CA ASP A 15 -6.59 7.50 20.26
C ASP A 15 -7.48 6.78 21.31
N GLY A 16 -6.92 5.80 22.06
CA GLY A 16 -7.57 5.12 23.19
C GLY A 16 -8.41 3.90 22.81
N HIS A 17 -8.24 3.37 21.61
CA HIS A 17 -8.94 2.15 21.17
C HIS A 17 -8.24 0.88 21.65
N GLN A 18 -9.01 -0.21 21.80
CA GLN A 18 -8.46 -1.56 21.88
C GLN A 18 -8.25 -2.11 20.48
N VAL A 19 -7.09 -2.70 20.21
CA VAL A 19 -6.72 -3.15 18.87
C VAL A 19 -6.36 -4.63 18.84
N VAL A 20 -7.00 -5.38 17.94
CA VAL A 20 -6.62 -6.74 17.56
C VAL A 20 -5.98 -6.69 16.17
N ALA A 21 -4.70 -7.02 16.08
CA ALA A 21 -3.96 -7.07 14.82
C ALA A 21 -3.81 -8.52 14.33
N LEU A 22 -4.25 -8.78 13.09
CA LEU A 22 -4.15 -10.07 12.42
C LEU A 22 -3.10 -10.01 11.31
N ASP A 23 -2.14 -10.94 11.28
CA ASP A 23 -1.10 -11.01 10.23
C ASP A 23 -0.52 -12.43 10.16
N ASN A 24 -0.28 -12.97 8.98
CA ASN A 24 0.40 -14.27 8.83
C ASN A 24 1.93 -14.14 8.79
N LEU A 25 2.47 -12.92 8.85
CA LEU A 25 3.88 -12.57 8.79
C LEU A 25 4.58 -12.93 7.46
N ALA A 26 3.81 -13.18 6.40
CA ALA A 26 4.38 -13.41 5.06
C ALA A 26 5.12 -12.16 4.52
N VAL A 27 4.65 -10.96 4.91
CA VAL A 27 5.26 -9.67 4.56
C VAL A 27 5.47 -8.81 5.80
N GLY A 28 4.55 -8.91 6.78
CA GLY A 28 4.64 -8.23 8.07
C GLY A 28 5.85 -8.67 8.90
N ARG A 29 6.29 -7.82 9.82
CA ARG A 29 7.43 -8.08 10.72
C ARG A 29 7.02 -7.82 12.17
N LEU A 30 7.23 -8.81 13.04
CA LEU A 30 6.95 -8.64 14.48
C LEU A 30 7.72 -7.46 15.09
N ALA A 31 8.91 -7.16 14.59
CA ALA A 31 9.70 -6.00 15.02
C ALA A 31 8.94 -4.67 14.93
N ASN A 32 8.02 -4.52 13.94
CA ASN A 32 7.24 -3.30 13.76
C ASN A 32 6.24 -3.05 14.90
N ILE A 33 5.84 -4.10 15.64
CA ILE A 33 4.84 -4.06 16.71
C ILE A 33 5.36 -4.63 18.04
N ALA A 34 6.67 -4.96 18.13
CA ALA A 34 7.26 -5.60 19.31
C ALA A 34 7.07 -4.76 20.59
N HIS A 35 7.19 -3.44 20.47
CA HIS A 35 7.04 -2.48 21.57
C HIS A 35 5.58 -2.34 22.09
N LEU A 36 4.62 -2.97 21.42
CA LEU A 36 3.20 -2.93 21.80
C LEU A 36 2.75 -4.21 22.54
N GLN A 37 3.56 -5.27 22.55
CA GLN A 37 3.12 -6.60 23.01
C GLN A 37 2.74 -6.67 24.49
N ASP A 38 3.30 -5.81 25.33
CA ASP A 38 3.01 -5.77 26.78
C ASP A 38 1.81 -4.87 27.13
N ARG A 39 1.14 -4.28 26.13
CA ARG A 39 -0.03 -3.43 26.35
C ARG A 39 -1.30 -4.25 26.54
N GLU A 40 -2.13 -3.89 27.53
CA GLU A 40 -3.42 -4.53 27.80
C GLU A 40 -4.48 -4.24 26.72
N ASP A 41 -4.34 -3.11 26.00
CA ASP A 41 -5.24 -2.66 24.94
C ASP A 41 -4.80 -3.15 23.53
N PHE A 42 -3.77 -3.98 23.44
CA PHE A 42 -3.26 -4.54 22.19
C PHE A 42 -3.19 -6.07 22.23
N ARG A 43 -3.70 -6.69 21.16
CA ARG A 43 -3.57 -8.13 20.93
C ARG A 43 -3.08 -8.40 19.51
N PHE A 44 -2.07 -9.25 19.38
CA PHE A 44 -1.63 -9.78 18.09
C PHE A 44 -2.05 -11.24 17.94
N ALA A 45 -2.59 -11.61 16.77
CA ALA A 45 -2.86 -12.99 16.39
C ALA A 45 -2.20 -13.29 15.04
N GLN A 46 -1.34 -14.32 15.04
CA GLN A 46 -0.73 -14.81 13.81
C GLN A 46 -1.70 -15.75 13.11
N VAL A 47 -2.31 -15.29 12.01
CA VAL A 47 -3.32 -16.04 11.25
C VAL A 47 -3.24 -15.68 9.76
N ASP A 48 -3.48 -16.65 8.90
CA ASP A 48 -3.73 -16.39 7.48
C ASP A 48 -5.20 -15.97 7.32
N LEU A 49 -5.43 -14.77 6.75
CA LEU A 49 -6.78 -14.21 6.60
C LEU A 49 -7.68 -15.09 5.74
N ALA A 50 -7.12 -15.84 4.79
CA ALA A 50 -7.88 -16.75 3.93
C ALA A 50 -8.34 -18.04 4.64
N ASP A 51 -7.89 -18.29 5.87
CA ASP A 51 -8.33 -19.43 6.69
C ASP A 51 -9.40 -19.03 7.73
N LEU A 52 -9.74 -17.74 7.82
CA LEU A 52 -10.80 -17.24 8.71
C LEU A 52 -12.17 -17.74 8.28
N VAL A 53 -13.04 -17.99 9.26
CA VAL A 53 -14.41 -18.43 9.04
C VAL A 53 -15.40 -17.55 9.78
N ALA A 54 -16.61 -17.39 9.25
CA ALA A 54 -17.66 -16.60 9.88
C ALA A 54 -17.92 -17.07 11.32
N GLY A 55 -17.94 -16.12 12.27
CA GLY A 55 -18.07 -16.41 13.71
C GLY A 55 -16.72 -16.65 14.41
N ASP A 56 -15.58 -16.37 13.75
CA ASP A 56 -14.27 -16.44 14.38
C ASP A 56 -14.20 -15.52 15.61
N PRO A 57 -13.76 -16.02 16.79
CA PRO A 57 -13.73 -15.26 18.04
C PRO A 57 -12.78 -14.04 18.02
N LEU A 58 -11.91 -13.93 17.01
CA LEU A 58 -11.07 -12.74 16.81
C LEU A 58 -11.89 -11.50 16.41
N PHE A 59 -13.15 -11.67 16.01
CA PHE A 59 -14.08 -10.59 15.66
C PHE A 59 -15.13 -10.30 16.75
N GLU A 60 -15.07 -10.96 17.91
CA GLU A 60 -15.98 -10.65 19.02
C GLU A 60 -15.77 -9.23 19.54
N ASN A 61 -16.86 -8.46 19.66
CA ASN A 61 -16.88 -7.06 20.09
C ASN A 61 -16.05 -6.10 19.23
N VAL A 62 -15.77 -6.47 17.98
CA VAL A 62 -15.11 -5.57 17.01
C VAL A 62 -16.16 -4.63 16.43
N GLU A 63 -15.90 -3.32 16.53
CA GLU A 63 -16.74 -2.29 15.93
C GLU A 63 -16.25 -1.90 14.53
N HIS A 64 -14.94 -1.73 14.35
CA HIS A 64 -14.33 -1.30 13.09
C HIS A 64 -13.32 -2.32 12.58
N VAL A 65 -13.33 -2.59 11.28
CA VAL A 65 -12.33 -3.40 10.61
C VAL A 65 -11.57 -2.54 9.61
N TYR A 66 -10.24 -2.48 9.76
CA TYR A 66 -9.33 -1.90 8.80
C TYR A 66 -8.60 -3.03 8.07
N HIS A 67 -8.98 -3.29 6.84
CA HIS A 67 -8.42 -4.41 6.06
C HIS A 67 -7.26 -3.95 5.18
N LEU A 68 -6.03 -4.12 5.70
CA LEU A 68 -4.77 -3.79 5.02
C LEU A 68 -3.97 -5.06 4.63
N GLY A 69 -4.44 -6.24 5.05
CA GLY A 69 -3.76 -7.50 4.76
C GLY A 69 -3.77 -7.80 3.27
N ALA A 70 -2.60 -7.75 2.64
CA ALA A 70 -2.42 -8.05 1.22
C ALA A 70 -0.95 -8.30 0.86
N MET A 71 -0.72 -9.00 -0.24
CA MET A 71 0.56 -9.02 -0.94
C MET A 71 0.56 -7.90 -2.00
N ALA A 72 1.68 -7.15 -2.12
CA ALA A 72 1.70 -5.87 -2.83
C ALA A 72 2.79 -5.73 -3.93
N ASP A 73 3.62 -6.74 -4.18
CA ASP A 73 4.71 -6.65 -5.15
C ASP A 73 4.27 -7.03 -6.58
N ILE A 74 4.74 -6.30 -7.59
CA ILE A 74 4.34 -6.50 -8.99
C ILE A 74 4.96 -7.78 -9.56
N VAL A 75 6.29 -7.92 -9.56
CA VAL A 75 6.99 -9.08 -10.17
C VAL A 75 6.59 -10.39 -9.50
N PRO A 76 6.60 -10.53 -8.18
CA PRO A 76 6.11 -11.73 -7.52
C PRO A 76 4.65 -12.08 -7.86
N SER A 77 3.80 -11.07 -8.11
CA SER A 77 2.42 -11.33 -8.52
C SER A 77 2.33 -12.00 -9.90
N ILE A 78 3.26 -11.67 -10.81
CA ILE A 78 3.37 -12.30 -12.13
C ILE A 78 3.87 -13.75 -11.99
N GLN A 79 4.81 -13.97 -11.09
CA GLN A 79 5.44 -15.28 -10.86
C GLN A 79 4.53 -16.24 -10.08
N GLN A 80 3.75 -15.72 -9.15
CA GLN A 80 2.91 -16.50 -8.21
C GLN A 80 1.47 -15.97 -8.14
N PRO A 81 0.73 -15.89 -9.25
CA PRO A 81 -0.58 -15.22 -9.29
C PRO A 81 -1.61 -15.87 -8.35
N LEU A 82 -1.56 -17.17 -8.15
CA LEU A 82 -2.49 -17.87 -7.24
C LEU A 82 -2.24 -17.55 -5.77
N VAL A 83 -0.98 -17.32 -5.37
CA VAL A 83 -0.65 -16.87 -4.01
C VAL A 83 -1.23 -15.48 -3.75
N TYR A 84 -1.11 -14.58 -4.74
CA TYR A 84 -1.72 -13.25 -4.67
C TYR A 84 -3.25 -13.30 -4.66
N HIS A 85 -3.85 -14.20 -5.45
CA HIS A 85 -5.31 -14.39 -5.45
C HIS A 85 -5.77 -14.84 -4.05
N ARG A 86 -5.17 -15.89 -3.49
CA ARG A 86 -5.51 -16.39 -2.16
C ARG A 86 -5.39 -15.29 -1.09
N ALA A 87 -4.27 -14.57 -1.04
CA ALA A 87 -4.07 -13.54 -0.03
C ALA A 87 -5.01 -12.34 -0.19
N ASN A 88 -5.15 -11.83 -1.42
CA ASN A 88 -5.83 -10.56 -1.67
C ASN A 88 -7.32 -10.70 -1.98
N VAL A 89 -7.78 -11.84 -2.51
CA VAL A 89 -9.17 -12.07 -2.87
C VAL A 89 -9.86 -12.97 -1.84
N ASP A 90 -9.35 -14.20 -1.66
CA ASP A 90 -9.97 -15.14 -0.71
C ASP A 90 -9.85 -14.58 0.72
N GLY A 91 -8.68 -14.03 1.11
CA GLY A 91 -8.49 -13.37 2.40
C GLY A 91 -9.44 -12.19 2.62
N THR A 92 -9.66 -11.35 1.59
CA THR A 92 -10.63 -10.25 1.67
C THR A 92 -12.06 -10.77 1.86
N ALA A 93 -12.46 -11.80 1.09
CA ALA A 93 -13.79 -12.39 1.20
C ALA A 93 -14.02 -13.03 2.59
N ALA A 94 -13.03 -13.73 3.14
CA ALA A 94 -13.10 -14.33 4.47
C ALA A 94 -13.24 -13.27 5.58
N VAL A 95 -12.43 -12.19 5.51
CA VAL A 95 -12.54 -11.08 6.47
C VAL A 95 -13.89 -10.38 6.37
N LEU A 96 -14.44 -10.19 5.17
CA LEU A 96 -15.77 -9.61 4.95
C LEU A 96 -16.87 -10.47 5.58
N GLU A 97 -16.80 -11.80 5.45
CA GLU A 97 -17.78 -12.70 6.07
C GLU A 97 -17.66 -12.72 7.59
N CYS A 98 -16.44 -12.69 8.15
CA CYS A 98 -16.26 -12.55 9.60
C CYS A 98 -16.81 -11.21 10.10
N ALA A 99 -16.52 -10.13 9.42
CA ALA A 99 -17.01 -8.78 9.74
C ALA A 99 -18.55 -8.71 9.70
N ARG A 100 -19.16 -9.28 8.65
CA ARG A 100 -20.61 -9.36 8.51
C ARG A 100 -21.26 -10.19 9.63
N ALA A 101 -20.68 -11.35 9.95
CA ALA A 101 -21.18 -12.21 11.02
C ALA A 101 -21.06 -11.56 12.41
N ALA A 102 -20.03 -10.76 12.64
CA ALA A 102 -19.85 -9.99 13.87
C ALA A 102 -20.72 -8.74 13.96
N GLY A 103 -21.35 -8.31 12.85
CA GLY A 103 -22.20 -7.12 12.82
C GLY A 103 -21.43 -5.82 13.04
N ILE A 104 -20.22 -5.71 12.48
CA ILE A 104 -19.37 -4.52 12.66
C ILE A 104 -20.05 -3.24 12.18
N ALA A 105 -19.68 -2.10 12.79
CA ALA A 105 -20.21 -0.80 12.41
C ALA A 105 -19.55 -0.24 11.14
N ARG A 106 -18.25 -0.55 10.91
CA ARG A 106 -17.48 0.05 9.81
C ARG A 106 -16.41 -0.89 9.26
N PHE A 107 -16.29 -0.93 7.92
CA PHE A 107 -15.23 -1.62 7.18
C PHE A 107 -14.45 -0.64 6.30
N VAL A 108 -13.15 -0.50 6.52
CA VAL A 108 -12.27 0.34 5.69
C VAL A 108 -11.27 -0.55 4.97
N TYR A 109 -11.28 -0.49 3.64
CA TYR A 109 -10.44 -1.30 2.77
C TYR A 109 -9.28 -0.51 2.18
N ALA A 110 -8.06 -0.99 2.37
CA ALA A 110 -6.88 -0.48 1.68
C ALA A 110 -6.87 -0.97 0.22
N ALA A 111 -7.47 -0.21 -0.67
CA ALA A 111 -7.41 -0.42 -2.12
C ALA A 111 -6.10 0.12 -2.72
N SER A 112 -5.97 0.16 -4.04
CA SER A 112 -4.73 0.57 -4.70
C SER A 112 -4.99 1.34 -6.00
N SER A 113 -4.24 2.42 -6.21
CA SER A 113 -4.22 3.17 -7.48
C SER A 113 -3.70 2.36 -8.67
N SER A 114 -3.04 1.22 -8.42
CA SER A 114 -2.60 0.30 -9.48
C SER A 114 -3.75 -0.25 -10.34
N CYS A 115 -5.00 -0.17 -9.85
CA CYS A 115 -6.19 -0.54 -10.61
C CYS A 115 -6.38 0.30 -11.87
N TYR A 116 -5.88 1.54 -11.91
CA TYR A 116 -5.98 2.42 -13.07
C TYR A 116 -5.05 2.04 -14.23
N GLY A 117 -3.97 1.27 -13.94
CA GLY A 117 -2.93 0.98 -14.93
C GLY A 117 -2.21 2.24 -15.39
N VAL A 118 -2.26 2.55 -16.69
CA VAL A 118 -1.81 3.83 -17.26
C VAL A 118 -3.06 4.69 -17.52
N PRO A 119 -3.35 5.68 -16.68
CA PRO A 119 -4.54 6.53 -16.83
C PRO A 119 -4.43 7.47 -18.04
N ASP A 120 -5.57 7.84 -18.60
CA ASP A 120 -5.65 8.79 -19.73
C ASP A 120 -5.60 10.27 -19.26
N VAL A 121 -5.87 10.53 -17.96
CA VAL A 121 -6.02 11.88 -17.39
C VAL A 121 -5.28 12.00 -16.06
N TYR A 122 -4.63 13.13 -15.85
CA TYR A 122 -3.95 13.52 -14.62
C TYR A 122 -4.37 14.94 -14.19
N PRO A 123 -4.61 15.19 -12.89
CA PRO A 123 -4.73 14.21 -11.81
C PRO A 123 -5.78 13.14 -12.13
N THR A 124 -5.54 11.88 -11.70
CA THR A 124 -6.40 10.74 -11.99
C THR A 124 -7.61 10.73 -11.05
N PRO A 125 -8.85 10.93 -11.52
CA PRO A 125 -10.04 10.89 -10.68
C PRO A 125 -10.49 9.44 -10.43
N GLU A 126 -11.35 9.23 -9.41
CA GLU A 126 -11.90 7.90 -9.10
C GLU A 126 -12.83 7.36 -10.22
N THR A 127 -13.27 8.22 -11.12
CA THR A 127 -14.07 7.87 -12.32
C THR A 127 -13.22 7.40 -13.50
N ALA A 128 -11.88 7.46 -13.38
CA ALA A 128 -10.97 6.99 -14.42
C ALA A 128 -11.19 5.49 -14.71
N ALA A 129 -10.95 5.11 -15.96
CA ALA A 129 -11.10 3.72 -16.40
C ALA A 129 -10.19 2.78 -15.59
N ILE A 130 -10.74 1.63 -15.19
CA ILE A 130 -10.00 0.59 -14.47
C ILE A 130 -9.37 -0.34 -15.51
N ARG A 131 -8.02 -0.42 -15.48
CA ARG A 131 -7.21 -1.18 -16.43
C ARG A 131 -6.04 -1.88 -15.73
N PRO A 132 -6.30 -2.85 -14.82
CA PRO A 132 -5.23 -3.51 -14.06
C PRO A 132 -4.30 -4.27 -15.01
N MET A 133 -3.00 -3.99 -14.95
CA MET A 133 -2.03 -4.50 -15.92
C MET A 133 -1.33 -5.79 -15.45
N TYR A 134 -1.39 -6.13 -14.19
CA TYR A 134 -0.71 -7.27 -13.57
C TYR A 134 -1.55 -7.88 -12.44
N PRO A 135 -1.27 -9.13 -12.03
CA PRO A 135 -2.12 -9.85 -11.06
C PRO A 135 -2.32 -9.13 -9.73
N TYR A 136 -1.31 -8.46 -9.18
CA TYR A 136 -1.48 -7.66 -7.96
C TYR A 136 -2.57 -6.59 -8.14
N ALA A 137 -2.48 -5.78 -9.20
CA ALA A 137 -3.46 -4.73 -9.46
C ALA A 137 -4.88 -5.29 -9.62
N LEU A 138 -5.01 -6.41 -10.35
CA LEU A 138 -6.29 -7.09 -10.54
C LEU A 138 -6.85 -7.60 -9.22
N THR A 139 -6.04 -8.30 -8.39
CA THR A 139 -6.51 -8.87 -7.13
C THR A 139 -6.93 -7.80 -6.13
N LYS A 140 -6.23 -6.65 -6.08
CA LYS A 140 -6.64 -5.50 -5.25
C LYS A 140 -7.95 -4.90 -5.70
N TYR A 141 -8.15 -4.79 -7.02
CA TYR A 141 -9.42 -4.30 -7.57
C TYR A 141 -10.58 -5.28 -7.33
N ILE A 142 -10.36 -6.59 -7.49
CA ILE A 142 -11.37 -7.60 -7.15
C ILE A 142 -11.76 -7.48 -5.67
N GLY A 143 -10.80 -7.35 -4.75
CA GLY A 143 -11.09 -7.11 -3.33
C GLY A 143 -11.93 -5.85 -3.10
N GLU A 144 -11.63 -4.73 -3.79
CA GLU A 144 -12.45 -3.52 -3.74
C GLU A 144 -13.90 -3.78 -4.21
N GLN A 145 -14.07 -4.56 -5.31
CA GLN A 145 -15.39 -4.90 -5.81
C GLN A 145 -16.17 -5.78 -4.81
N TYR A 146 -15.52 -6.71 -4.12
CA TYR A 146 -16.14 -7.48 -3.04
C TYR A 146 -16.63 -6.55 -1.92
N VAL A 147 -15.79 -5.62 -1.45
CA VAL A 147 -16.14 -4.66 -0.39
C VAL A 147 -17.37 -3.83 -0.77
N MET A 148 -17.40 -3.28 -1.98
CA MET A 148 -18.55 -2.51 -2.48
C MET A 148 -19.80 -3.39 -2.65
N HIS A 149 -19.62 -4.64 -3.05
CA HIS A 149 -20.73 -5.58 -3.18
C HIS A 149 -21.32 -6.00 -1.84
N TRP A 150 -20.49 -6.19 -0.79
CA TRP A 150 -20.98 -6.46 0.58
C TRP A 150 -21.77 -5.29 1.15
N GLU A 151 -21.33 -4.07 0.90
CA GLU A 151 -22.12 -2.88 1.25
C GLU A 151 -23.48 -2.88 0.56
N GLN A 152 -23.49 -3.05 -0.77
CA GLN A 152 -24.72 -3.04 -1.56
C GLN A 152 -25.69 -4.17 -1.20
N THR A 153 -25.15 -5.38 -0.94
CA THR A 153 -25.97 -6.59 -0.75
C THR A 153 -26.41 -6.76 0.69
N TYR A 154 -25.54 -6.48 1.64
CA TYR A 154 -25.75 -6.76 3.06
C TYR A 154 -25.88 -5.50 3.92
N GLY A 155 -25.75 -4.31 3.35
CA GLY A 155 -25.80 -3.04 4.08
C GLY A 155 -24.61 -2.82 5.03
N MET A 156 -23.49 -3.55 4.82
CA MET A 156 -22.32 -3.40 5.66
C MET A 156 -21.58 -2.11 5.30
N SER A 157 -21.61 -1.14 6.21
CA SER A 157 -21.01 0.18 5.98
C SER A 157 -19.51 0.09 5.63
N SER A 158 -19.16 0.41 4.39
CA SER A 158 -17.83 0.15 3.82
C SER A 158 -17.29 1.31 3.01
N ILE A 159 -15.98 1.54 3.10
CA ILE A 159 -15.22 2.51 2.29
C ILE A 159 -13.96 1.83 1.76
N ALA A 160 -13.59 2.14 0.51
CA ALA A 160 -12.31 1.76 -0.07
C ALA A 160 -11.42 2.99 -0.30
N LEU A 161 -10.16 2.89 0.07
CA LEU A 161 -9.16 3.95 -0.12
C LEU A 161 -8.09 3.48 -1.10
N ARG A 162 -8.04 4.06 -2.29
CA ARG A 162 -7.06 3.76 -3.34
C ARG A 162 -5.77 4.52 -3.06
N PHE A 163 -4.84 3.87 -2.38
CA PHE A 163 -3.55 4.48 -2.06
C PHE A 163 -2.69 4.65 -3.30
N PHE A 164 -2.07 5.83 -3.41
CA PHE A 164 -0.99 6.09 -4.36
C PHE A 164 0.36 5.65 -3.76
N ASN A 165 1.49 6.24 -4.10
CA ASN A 165 2.80 5.74 -3.71
C ASN A 165 3.11 6.06 -2.24
N VAL A 166 2.67 5.19 -1.33
CA VAL A 166 2.90 5.37 0.12
C VAL A 166 4.36 5.15 0.46
N PHE A 167 4.95 6.06 1.25
CA PHE A 167 6.30 5.95 1.76
C PHE A 167 6.38 6.35 3.24
N GLY A 168 7.39 5.87 3.95
CA GLY A 168 7.58 6.13 5.39
C GLY A 168 8.46 5.08 6.07
N PRO A 169 8.82 5.28 7.34
CA PRO A 169 9.53 4.31 8.17
C PRO A 169 8.79 2.97 8.20
N ARG A 170 9.51 1.88 8.48
CA ARG A 170 8.99 0.51 8.47
C ARG A 170 8.52 -0.01 7.11
N ALA A 171 8.70 0.76 6.01
CA ALA A 171 8.53 0.23 4.68
C ALA A 171 9.43 -1.00 4.49
N ARG A 172 9.03 -1.91 3.58
CA ARG A 172 9.73 -3.18 3.40
C ARG A 172 11.19 -2.97 3.06
N THR A 173 12.08 -3.62 3.81
CA THR A 173 13.54 -3.56 3.65
C THR A 173 14.16 -4.83 3.10
N SER A 174 13.38 -5.92 2.96
CA SER A 174 13.89 -7.26 2.58
C SER A 174 13.09 -7.86 1.43
N GLY A 175 13.69 -8.81 0.75
CA GLY A 175 13.04 -9.65 -0.27
C GLY A 175 13.19 -9.11 -1.68
N THR A 176 12.08 -8.96 -2.39
CA THR A 176 12.00 -8.63 -3.81
C THR A 176 12.40 -7.19 -4.11
N TYR A 177 12.94 -6.98 -5.31
CA TYR A 177 13.09 -5.64 -5.88
C TYR A 177 11.72 -4.93 -5.92
N GLY A 178 11.61 -3.80 -5.24
CA GLY A 178 10.31 -3.17 -4.97
C GLY A 178 10.33 -1.64 -5.06
N ALA A 179 9.71 -0.98 -4.10
CA ALA A 179 9.55 0.47 -4.09
C ALA A 179 10.90 1.21 -4.06
N VAL A 180 10.95 2.34 -4.76
CA VAL A 180 12.17 3.16 -4.98
C VAL A 180 12.88 3.53 -3.66
N PHE A 181 12.15 3.86 -2.60
CA PHE A 181 12.75 4.21 -1.31
C PHE A 181 13.58 3.08 -0.71
N GLY A 182 13.06 1.84 -0.70
CA GLY A 182 13.80 0.69 -0.17
C GLY A 182 15.09 0.43 -0.93
N VAL A 183 15.06 0.58 -2.26
CA VAL A 183 16.23 0.44 -3.12
C VAL A 183 17.26 1.54 -2.85
N PHE A 184 16.84 2.80 -2.88
CA PHE A 184 17.75 3.94 -2.75
C PHE A 184 18.36 4.07 -1.35
N LEU A 185 17.59 3.80 -0.29
CA LEU A 185 18.11 3.88 1.08
C LEU A 185 19.12 2.77 1.35
N GLY A 186 18.89 1.55 0.85
CA GLY A 186 19.89 0.47 0.91
C GLY A 186 21.17 0.83 0.14
N GLN A 187 21.05 1.41 -1.06
CA GLN A 187 22.20 1.88 -1.85
C GLN A 187 22.94 3.02 -1.14
N LYS A 188 22.21 3.98 -0.55
CA LYS A 188 22.81 5.10 0.19
C LYS A 188 23.64 4.61 1.38
N LEU A 189 23.12 3.70 2.19
CA LEU A 189 23.86 3.10 3.31
C LEU A 189 25.12 2.36 2.87
N ALA A 190 25.05 1.70 1.70
CA ALA A 190 26.18 0.97 1.14
C ALA A 190 27.18 1.88 0.37
N GLY A 191 26.95 3.18 0.30
CA GLY A 191 27.79 4.12 -0.47
C GLY A 191 27.82 3.80 -1.98
N LYS A 192 26.68 3.27 -2.52
CA LYS A 192 26.54 2.93 -3.94
C LYS A 192 25.69 3.96 -4.67
N PRO A 193 25.89 4.14 -5.99
CA PRO A 193 25.04 5.00 -6.80
C PRO A 193 23.59 4.54 -6.79
N PHE A 194 22.65 5.48 -6.85
CA PHE A 194 21.22 5.19 -7.02
C PHE A 194 20.93 4.65 -8.42
N THR A 195 20.22 3.56 -8.53
CA THR A 195 19.81 2.98 -9.82
C THR A 195 18.52 3.60 -10.30
N VAL A 196 18.62 4.61 -11.17
CA VAL A 196 17.48 5.35 -11.72
C VAL A 196 16.99 4.70 -13.00
N VAL A 197 15.69 4.38 -13.04
CA VAL A 197 15.03 3.81 -14.24
C VAL A 197 14.81 4.90 -15.27
N GLY A 198 15.14 4.63 -16.56
CA GLY A 198 14.99 5.60 -17.64
C GLY A 198 15.89 6.83 -17.43
N ASP A 199 15.32 8.02 -17.56
CA ASP A 199 15.97 9.32 -17.35
C ASP A 199 15.68 9.94 -15.97
N GLY A 200 14.82 9.27 -15.16
CA GLY A 200 14.42 9.76 -13.85
C GLY A 200 13.35 10.85 -13.86
N GLU A 201 12.84 11.24 -15.03
CA GLU A 201 11.78 12.26 -15.16
C GLU A 201 10.36 11.71 -14.86
N GLN A 202 10.21 10.39 -14.75
CA GLN A 202 8.93 9.81 -14.33
C GLN A 202 8.53 10.30 -12.94
N THR A 203 7.27 10.70 -12.79
CA THR A 203 6.77 11.30 -11.57
C THR A 203 5.87 10.36 -10.77
N ARG A 204 5.87 10.50 -9.46
CA ARG A 204 5.05 9.71 -8.53
C ARG A 204 4.39 10.63 -7.51
N ASP A 205 3.13 10.33 -7.22
CA ASP A 205 2.42 10.90 -6.08
C ASP A 205 2.86 10.17 -4.81
N PHE A 206 3.88 10.72 -4.17
CA PHE A 206 4.44 10.16 -2.94
C PHE A 206 3.65 10.66 -1.73
N THR A 207 2.88 9.77 -1.11
CA THR A 207 2.05 10.07 0.06
C THR A 207 2.70 9.53 1.32
N TYR A 208 2.91 10.38 2.32
CA TYR A 208 3.57 9.96 3.56
C TYR A 208 2.64 9.08 4.41
N VAL A 209 3.21 8.07 5.08
CA VAL A 209 2.44 7.02 5.78
C VAL A 209 1.50 7.54 6.84
N THR A 210 1.86 8.63 7.57
CA THR A 210 0.96 9.19 8.60
C THR A 210 -0.27 9.85 8.01
N ASP A 211 -0.17 10.47 6.82
CA ASP A 211 -1.33 11.02 6.11
C ASP A 211 -2.26 9.90 5.62
N VAL A 212 -1.69 8.75 5.21
CA VAL A 212 -2.49 7.57 4.83
C VAL A 212 -3.21 6.97 6.04
N VAL A 213 -2.55 6.91 7.20
CA VAL A 213 -3.17 6.48 8.46
C VAL A 213 -4.29 7.42 8.87
N ASP A 214 -4.06 8.73 8.74
CA ASP A 214 -5.09 9.72 9.03
C ASP A 214 -6.30 9.60 8.09
N ALA A 215 -6.07 9.31 6.79
CA ALA A 215 -7.15 9.02 5.85
C ALA A 215 -7.97 7.77 6.25
N LEU A 216 -7.31 6.72 6.74
CA LEU A 216 -7.99 5.50 7.22
C LEU A 216 -8.88 5.80 8.42
N VAL A 217 -8.38 6.54 9.41
CA VAL A 217 -9.15 6.92 10.61
C VAL A 217 -10.30 7.86 10.23
N THR A 218 -10.03 8.90 9.43
CA THR A 218 -11.07 9.83 8.95
C THR A 218 -12.19 9.10 8.18
N ALA A 219 -11.83 8.12 7.33
CA ALA A 219 -12.81 7.31 6.61
C ALA A 219 -13.65 6.45 7.57
N ALA A 220 -13.05 5.89 8.63
CA ALA A 220 -13.77 5.11 9.62
C ALA A 220 -14.76 5.97 10.42
N ASP A 221 -14.38 7.16 10.81
CA ASP A 221 -15.18 8.09 11.62
C ASP A 221 -16.28 8.81 10.83
N SER A 222 -16.24 8.74 9.49
CA SER A 222 -17.22 9.40 8.63
C SER A 222 -18.55 8.64 8.57
N ASN A 223 -19.61 9.33 8.16
CA ASN A 223 -20.92 8.71 7.85
C ASN A 223 -21.03 8.28 6.38
N VAL A 224 -20.00 8.49 5.56
CA VAL A 224 -20.00 8.12 4.14
C VAL A 224 -19.84 6.61 4.00
N THR A 225 -20.58 5.98 3.09
CA THR A 225 -20.50 4.54 2.80
C THR A 225 -20.63 4.25 1.32
N GLY A 226 -20.21 3.07 0.86
CA GLY A 226 -20.34 2.64 -0.54
C GLY A 226 -19.51 3.49 -1.51
N ARG A 227 -18.38 4.02 -1.06
CA ARG A 227 -17.52 4.92 -1.85
C ARG A 227 -16.07 4.44 -1.89
N SER A 228 -15.44 4.71 -3.04
CA SER A 228 -13.98 4.63 -3.19
C SER A 228 -13.39 6.02 -3.28
N PHE A 229 -12.26 6.25 -2.62
CA PHE A 229 -11.54 7.51 -2.61
C PHE A 229 -10.07 7.31 -2.96
N ASN A 230 -9.53 8.23 -3.74
CA ASN A 230 -8.09 8.33 -3.91
C ASN A 230 -7.43 8.95 -2.67
N VAL A 231 -6.31 8.38 -2.25
CA VAL A 231 -5.47 8.90 -1.18
C VAL A 231 -4.09 9.18 -1.77
N GLY A 232 -3.78 10.45 -1.95
CA GLY A 232 -2.55 10.96 -2.55
C GLY A 232 -2.05 12.21 -1.83
N SER A 233 -0.86 12.67 -2.20
CA SER A 233 -0.25 13.88 -1.62
C SER A 233 -0.79 15.20 -2.18
N GLY A 234 -1.62 15.14 -3.23
CA GLY A 234 -2.05 16.32 -3.98
C GLY A 234 -0.95 16.91 -4.88
N GLY A 235 0.16 16.20 -5.05
CA GLY A 235 1.28 16.58 -5.91
C GLY A 235 1.92 15.35 -6.56
N THR A 236 2.90 15.61 -7.44
CA THR A 236 3.68 14.55 -8.07
C THR A 236 5.13 15.01 -8.21
N TYR A 237 6.09 14.11 -7.94
CA TYR A 237 7.50 14.42 -7.85
C TYR A 237 8.31 13.44 -8.69
N SER A 238 9.35 13.94 -9.41
CA SER A 238 10.22 13.09 -10.22
C SER A 238 11.14 12.22 -9.35
N VAL A 239 11.60 11.12 -9.91
CA VAL A 239 12.65 10.30 -9.28
C VAL A 239 13.94 11.10 -9.13
N ASN A 240 14.24 11.99 -10.09
CA ASN A 240 15.37 12.91 -10.00
C ASN A 240 15.25 13.84 -8.78
N ARG A 241 14.04 14.37 -8.47
CA ARG A 241 13.81 15.16 -7.26
C ARG A 241 14.08 14.36 -5.99
N LEU A 242 13.69 13.08 -5.96
CA LEU A 242 14.02 12.19 -4.83
C LEU A 242 15.53 12.02 -4.68
N VAL A 243 16.25 11.82 -5.79
CA VAL A 243 17.71 11.71 -5.80
C VAL A 243 18.38 12.98 -5.25
N GLU A 244 17.92 14.16 -5.67
CA GLU A 244 18.42 15.44 -5.15
C GLU A 244 18.26 15.53 -3.62
N LEU A 245 17.08 15.18 -3.09
CA LEU A 245 16.80 15.22 -1.66
C LEU A 245 17.63 14.20 -0.86
N LEU A 246 17.83 13.01 -1.42
CA LEU A 246 18.64 11.97 -0.78
C LEU A 246 20.15 12.28 -0.89
N GLY A 247 20.58 12.93 -1.95
CA GLY A 247 21.99 13.22 -2.23
C GLY A 247 22.81 11.97 -2.51
N GLY A 248 23.40 11.86 -3.70
CA GLY A 248 24.22 10.73 -4.11
C GLY A 248 24.44 10.69 -5.63
N GLU A 249 25.33 9.80 -6.05
CA GLU A 249 25.59 9.53 -7.46
C GLU A 249 24.47 8.67 -8.08
N VAL A 250 24.35 8.72 -9.40
CA VAL A 250 23.30 8.01 -10.16
C VAL A 250 23.89 7.08 -11.20
N THR A 251 23.29 5.91 -11.35
CA THR A 251 23.48 5.00 -12.48
C THR A 251 22.12 4.75 -13.14
N TYR A 252 22.00 5.08 -14.43
CA TYR A 252 20.75 4.87 -15.16
C TYR A 252 20.61 3.44 -15.64
N ILE A 253 19.38 2.89 -15.53
CA ILE A 253 19.01 1.56 -15.99
C ILE A 253 17.82 1.63 -16.96
N PRO A 254 17.59 0.62 -17.82
CA PRO A 254 16.54 0.66 -18.84
C PRO A 254 15.14 0.96 -18.28
N LYS A 255 14.35 1.74 -19.04
CA LYS A 255 12.94 2.02 -18.76
C LYS A 255 12.14 0.71 -18.80
N ARG A 256 11.19 0.56 -17.87
CA ARG A 256 10.34 -0.63 -17.77
C ARG A 256 9.09 -0.48 -18.63
N PRO A 257 8.76 -1.48 -19.45
CA PRO A 257 7.54 -1.44 -20.25
C PRO A 257 6.29 -1.47 -19.36
N GLY A 258 5.26 -0.70 -19.72
CA GLY A 258 4.00 -0.65 -18.99
C GLY A 258 4.07 0.03 -17.61
N GLU A 259 5.20 0.61 -17.25
CA GLU A 259 5.29 1.48 -16.08
C GLU A 259 4.78 2.88 -16.44
N PRO A 260 3.78 3.45 -15.70
CA PRO A 260 3.27 4.78 -16.02
C PRO A 260 4.36 5.86 -15.84
N ASP A 261 4.40 6.81 -16.75
CA ASP A 261 5.31 7.97 -16.65
C ASP A 261 4.89 8.91 -15.52
N CYS A 262 3.61 8.91 -15.14
CA CYS A 262 3.07 9.71 -14.05
C CYS A 262 2.12 8.88 -13.19
N THR A 263 2.17 9.09 -11.87
CA THR A 263 1.07 8.80 -10.96
C THR A 263 0.71 10.07 -10.22
N PHE A 264 -0.55 10.49 -10.28
CA PHE A 264 -1.00 11.72 -9.65
C PHE A 264 -2.49 11.59 -9.30
N ALA A 265 -2.81 11.61 -8.01
CA ALA A 265 -4.18 11.47 -7.51
C ALA A 265 -4.97 12.77 -7.67
N ASP A 266 -6.19 12.69 -8.16
CA ASP A 266 -7.19 13.70 -7.86
C ASP A 266 -7.78 13.37 -6.47
N ILE A 267 -7.52 14.24 -5.51
CA ILE A 267 -7.99 14.12 -4.12
C ILE A 267 -9.21 15.00 -3.82
N THR A 268 -9.79 15.63 -4.83
CA THR A 268 -10.93 16.57 -4.65
C THR A 268 -12.10 15.88 -3.95
N ARG A 269 -12.38 14.63 -4.29
CA ARG A 269 -13.49 13.87 -3.70
C ARG A 269 -13.30 13.61 -2.21
N ILE A 270 -12.15 13.12 -1.79
CA ILE A 270 -11.89 12.83 -0.38
C ILE A 270 -11.87 14.11 0.45
N GLN A 271 -11.35 15.21 -0.10
CA GLN A 271 -11.41 16.53 0.55
C GLN A 271 -12.85 17.00 0.76
N ALA A 272 -13.68 16.90 -0.28
CA ALA A 272 -15.05 17.39 -0.24
C ALA A 272 -15.98 16.53 0.64
N GLU A 273 -15.86 15.21 0.58
CA GLU A 273 -16.77 14.28 1.24
C GLU A 273 -16.31 13.86 2.65
N LEU A 274 -15.00 13.77 2.90
CA LEU A 274 -14.44 13.36 4.19
C LEU A 274 -13.71 14.49 4.94
N GLY A 275 -13.42 15.63 4.29
CA GLY A 275 -12.66 16.73 4.88
C GLY A 275 -11.16 16.40 5.08
N TRP A 276 -10.68 15.27 4.56
CA TRP A 276 -9.30 14.87 4.70
C TRP A 276 -8.40 15.58 3.67
N GLN A 277 -7.19 15.93 4.10
CA GLN A 277 -6.13 16.45 3.23
C GLN A 277 -4.75 16.01 3.75
N PRO A 278 -3.76 15.78 2.86
CA PRO A 278 -2.40 15.48 3.27
C PRO A 278 -1.76 16.70 3.97
N THR A 279 -0.93 16.43 4.96
CA THR A 279 -0.29 17.47 5.78
C THR A 279 1.24 17.45 5.69
N ILE A 280 1.81 16.33 5.25
CA ILE A 280 3.27 16.14 5.20
C ILE A 280 3.77 16.37 3.78
N SER A 281 4.60 17.40 3.60
CA SER A 281 5.23 17.64 2.29
C SER A 281 6.22 16.52 1.93
N PHE A 282 6.48 16.34 0.63
CA PHE A 282 7.42 15.34 0.15
C PHE A 282 8.81 15.52 0.78
N GLU A 283 9.32 16.76 0.82
CA GLU A 283 10.60 17.10 1.43
C GLU A 283 10.67 16.73 2.90
N THR A 284 9.61 17.05 3.66
CA THR A 284 9.50 16.69 5.08
C THR A 284 9.48 15.17 5.25
N GLY A 285 8.74 14.46 4.43
CA GLY A 285 8.67 13.00 4.45
C GLY A 285 10.03 12.36 4.16
N VAL A 286 10.75 12.85 3.13
CA VAL A 286 12.10 12.36 2.80
C VAL A 286 13.10 12.65 3.92
N SER A 287 13.04 13.84 4.55
CA SER A 287 13.88 14.13 5.73
C SER A 287 13.64 13.13 6.85
N ARG A 288 12.39 12.83 7.18
CA ARG A 288 12.04 11.82 8.19
C ARG A 288 12.52 10.41 7.82
N MET A 289 12.54 10.07 6.52
CA MET A 289 13.13 8.80 6.06
C MET A 289 14.63 8.74 6.32
N LEU A 290 15.34 9.85 6.15
CA LEU A 290 16.78 9.96 6.45
C LEU A 290 17.07 9.84 7.96
N ASP A 291 16.18 10.35 8.80
CA ASP A 291 16.28 10.17 10.26
C ASP A 291 16.15 8.70 10.69
N HIS A 292 15.49 7.87 9.87
CA HIS A 292 15.30 6.43 10.05
C HIS A 292 16.16 5.57 9.12
N LEU A 293 17.23 6.14 8.55
CA LEU A 293 18.05 5.47 7.54
C LEU A 293 18.59 4.10 7.99
N ASP A 294 18.91 3.95 9.27
CA ASP A 294 19.39 2.69 9.85
C ASP A 294 18.42 1.51 9.75
N ASP A 295 17.13 1.75 9.59
CA ASP A 295 16.12 0.70 9.36
C ASP A 295 16.39 -0.11 8.09
N TRP A 296 17.19 0.43 7.16
CA TRP A 296 17.57 -0.21 5.89
C TRP A 296 18.95 -0.86 5.91
N ARG A 297 19.59 -0.98 7.08
CA ARG A 297 20.95 -1.57 7.21
C ARG A 297 21.06 -2.99 6.67
N ASP A 298 20.01 -3.80 6.88
CA ASP A 298 19.93 -5.19 6.41
C ASP A 298 19.18 -5.31 5.06
N ALA A 299 18.87 -4.20 4.40
CA ALA A 299 18.19 -4.23 3.11
C ALA A 299 19.13 -4.73 2.01
N PRO A 300 18.62 -5.47 1.01
CA PRO A 300 19.40 -5.87 -0.14
C PRO A 300 19.95 -4.64 -0.87
N VAL A 301 21.24 -4.64 -1.14
CA VAL A 301 21.88 -3.60 -1.96
C VAL A 301 21.77 -4.00 -3.43
N TRP A 302 20.84 -3.37 -4.13
CA TRP A 302 20.57 -3.65 -5.53
C TRP A 302 21.59 -2.94 -6.45
N ASP A 303 22.01 -3.65 -7.51
CA ASP A 303 22.82 -3.12 -8.60
C ASP A 303 22.10 -3.35 -9.95
N PRO A 304 22.60 -2.77 -11.08
CA PRO A 304 21.95 -2.94 -12.38
C PRO A 304 21.77 -4.40 -12.80
N SER A 305 22.68 -5.30 -12.46
CA SER A 305 22.63 -6.71 -12.87
C SER A 305 21.58 -7.48 -12.05
N SER A 306 21.55 -7.31 -10.75
CA SER A 306 20.59 -7.95 -9.86
C SER A 306 19.16 -7.41 -10.12
N ILE A 307 19.01 -6.11 -10.44
CA ILE A 307 17.73 -5.52 -10.87
C ILE A 307 17.26 -6.12 -12.20
N ALA A 308 18.15 -6.22 -13.21
CA ALA A 308 17.80 -6.81 -14.49
C ALA A 308 17.31 -8.26 -14.34
N SER A 309 17.99 -9.05 -13.52
CA SER A 309 17.56 -10.42 -13.20
C SER A 309 16.20 -10.44 -12.50
N ALA A 310 16.02 -9.64 -11.44
CA ALA A 310 14.79 -9.61 -10.65
C ALA A 310 13.58 -9.09 -11.44
N THR A 311 13.79 -8.26 -12.47
CA THR A 311 12.71 -7.69 -13.30
C THR A 311 12.53 -8.40 -14.64
N SER A 312 13.23 -9.50 -14.93
CA SER A 312 13.17 -10.21 -16.21
C SER A 312 11.74 -10.60 -16.61
N ASP A 313 10.93 -11.10 -15.67
CA ASP A 313 9.54 -11.46 -15.94
C ASP A 313 8.66 -10.23 -16.21
N TRP A 314 8.97 -9.08 -15.64
CA TRP A 314 8.31 -7.83 -16.00
C TRP A 314 8.50 -7.53 -17.49
N PHE A 315 9.75 -7.51 -17.97
CA PHE A 315 10.04 -7.27 -19.39
C PHE A 315 9.42 -8.33 -20.30
N LYS A 316 9.43 -9.59 -19.89
CA LYS A 316 8.88 -10.70 -20.66
C LYS A 316 7.36 -10.62 -20.83
N TYR A 317 6.61 -10.27 -19.80
CA TYR A 317 5.16 -10.36 -19.78
C TYR A 317 4.45 -9.02 -20.01
N LEU A 318 5.06 -7.89 -19.61
CA LEU A 318 4.50 -6.56 -19.79
C LEU A 318 5.14 -5.79 -20.96
N GLY A 319 6.28 -6.27 -21.49
CA GLY A 319 7.02 -5.67 -22.61
C GLY A 319 6.47 -5.94 -24.00
N LYS A 320 5.43 -6.76 -24.13
CA LYS A 320 4.79 -6.96 -25.43
C LYS A 320 3.79 -5.82 -25.62
N ASP A 321 3.94 -5.06 -26.73
CA ASP A 321 2.91 -4.15 -27.20
C ASP A 321 1.59 -4.93 -27.36
N LYS A 322 0.84 -5.02 -26.29
CA LYS A 322 -0.54 -5.48 -26.33
C LYS A 322 -1.34 -4.24 -26.70
N ALA A 323 -1.56 -4.02 -28.02
CA ALA A 323 -2.73 -3.32 -28.47
C ALA A 323 -3.94 -4.06 -27.85
N LEU A 324 -4.53 -3.50 -26.81
CA LEU A 324 -5.84 -3.88 -26.27
C LEU A 324 -6.91 -3.20 -27.10
#